data_22842bbb9cbae6c910be752651d56d58
#
_entry.id   22842bbb9cbae6c910be752651d56d58
#
_cell.length_a   1.000
_cell.length_b   1.000
_cell.length_c   1.000
_cell.angle_alpha   90.00
_cell.angle_beta   90.00
_cell.angle_gamma   90.00
#
_symmetry.space_group_name_H-M   'P 1'
#
loop_
_entity.id
_entity.type
_entity.pdbx_description
1 polymer ?
#
loop_
_entity_poly.entity_id
_entity_poly.type
_entity_poly.pdbx_seq_one_letter_code
_entity_poly.pdbx_strand_id
1 'polypeptide(L)'
;MEIHQLQILRELGALGSVSAVAEALEVSPSAVSQHLASLQRGFQTPLTRKQGRTLVLTEAGAVLAAAGVSVVDAMAAARTAVEEFEQTRVGKVTVSGFHSAGQALFGGLIRDLAAHPPGPELYFSDEDVAQDDFPRLTARYDLVLAHRLEHSPPWPSTGLRVVPLLSEPLDVALAADHPLAERTTLTSVDVAGERWVTSRHGYSPDDVLDAVAAVANRSLEVVHRINDYGAASAVGAPGNVICLLPRFTSPAAHDDRVVVRPLTDVAAARSIDVLARPETLRRRSVRLVVAALRRVVDDLTQGQCHGGSGGRLR
;
A
#
# COMPACT_ATOMS: atom_id res chain seq x y z
N MET A 1 -19.21 17.33 -23.03
CA MET A 1 -18.20 16.70 -22.17
C MET A 1 -18.44 17.14 -20.74
N GLU A 2 -18.63 16.21 -19.82
CA GLU A 2 -18.94 16.44 -18.40
C GLU A 2 -17.82 15.84 -17.53
N ILE A 3 -17.62 16.39 -16.33
CA ILE A 3 -16.55 15.95 -15.42
C ILE A 3 -16.68 14.47 -15.08
N HIS A 4 -17.90 14.01 -14.82
CA HIS A 4 -18.18 12.61 -14.53
C HIS A 4 -17.80 11.66 -15.67
N GLN A 5 -17.95 12.08 -16.91
CA GLN A 5 -17.52 11.32 -18.10
C GLN A 5 -15.98 11.18 -18.15
N LEU A 6 -15.24 12.22 -17.75
CA LEU A 6 -13.77 12.17 -17.65
C LEU A 6 -13.32 11.25 -16.53
N GLN A 7 -14.01 11.25 -15.39
CA GLN A 7 -13.76 10.30 -14.30
C GLN A 7 -13.95 8.86 -14.78
N ILE A 8 -15.10 8.55 -15.41
CA ILE A 8 -15.39 7.21 -15.96
C ILE A 8 -14.32 6.79 -16.97
N LEU A 9 -13.90 7.68 -17.87
CA LEU A 9 -12.87 7.36 -18.86
C LEU A 9 -11.52 7.04 -18.17
N ARG A 10 -11.13 7.82 -17.17
CA ARG A 10 -9.94 7.58 -16.37
C ARG A 10 -9.99 6.21 -15.67
N GLU A 11 -11.11 5.93 -14.98
CA GLU A 11 -11.26 4.66 -14.28
C GLU A 11 -11.28 3.46 -15.23
N LEU A 12 -11.82 3.61 -16.44
CA LEU A 12 -11.73 2.57 -17.48
C LEU A 12 -10.27 2.26 -17.85
N GLY A 13 -9.43 3.29 -17.94
CA GLY A 13 -7.99 3.12 -18.17
C GLY A 13 -7.26 2.43 -17.01
N ALA A 14 -7.65 2.72 -15.78
CA ALA A 14 -7.04 2.14 -14.58
C ALA A 14 -7.51 0.69 -14.31
N LEU A 15 -8.80 0.42 -14.47
CA LEU A 15 -9.45 -0.84 -14.07
C LEU A 15 -9.63 -1.83 -15.23
N GLY A 16 -9.53 -1.38 -16.49
CA GLY A 16 -9.52 -2.23 -17.68
C GLY A 16 -10.86 -2.86 -18.07
N SER A 17 -11.96 -2.62 -17.34
CA SER A 17 -13.26 -3.15 -17.71
C SER A 17 -14.42 -2.27 -17.23
N VAL A 18 -15.52 -2.26 -18.02
CA VAL A 18 -16.75 -1.54 -17.67
C VAL A 18 -17.35 -2.03 -16.36
N SER A 19 -17.28 -3.34 -16.09
CA SER A 19 -17.83 -3.92 -14.86
C SER A 19 -17.05 -3.49 -13.63
N ALA A 20 -15.70 -3.45 -13.71
CA ALA A 20 -14.86 -2.98 -12.62
C ALA A 20 -15.05 -1.48 -12.35
N VAL A 21 -15.23 -0.67 -13.40
CA VAL A 21 -15.60 0.76 -13.25
C VAL A 21 -16.95 0.93 -12.57
N ALA A 22 -17.93 0.13 -12.97
CA ALA A 22 -19.29 0.18 -12.42
C ALA A 22 -19.28 -0.16 -10.92
N GLU A 23 -18.55 -1.20 -10.54
CA GLU A 23 -18.35 -1.59 -9.14
C GLU A 23 -17.64 -0.48 -8.34
N ALA A 24 -16.51 0.04 -8.85
CA ALA A 24 -15.72 1.07 -8.17
C ALA A 24 -16.47 2.39 -7.97
N LEU A 25 -17.35 2.75 -8.89
CA LEU A 25 -18.15 3.99 -8.83
C LEU A 25 -19.57 3.76 -8.27
N GLU A 26 -19.91 2.54 -7.84
CA GLU A 26 -21.22 2.17 -7.31
C GLU A 26 -22.39 2.51 -8.27
N VAL A 27 -22.18 2.26 -9.56
CA VAL A 27 -23.16 2.50 -10.63
C VAL A 27 -23.39 1.23 -11.46
N SER A 28 -24.41 1.24 -12.34
CA SER A 28 -24.62 0.09 -13.23
C SER A 28 -23.66 0.07 -14.42
N PRO A 29 -23.26 -1.11 -14.94
CA PRO A 29 -22.45 -1.21 -16.16
C PRO A 29 -23.08 -0.52 -17.39
N SER A 30 -24.42 -0.47 -17.44
CA SER A 30 -25.16 0.24 -18.48
C SER A 30 -24.97 1.76 -18.39
N ALA A 31 -24.98 2.33 -17.17
CA ALA A 31 -24.72 3.74 -16.94
C ALA A 31 -23.30 4.11 -17.37
N VAL A 32 -22.27 3.33 -17.00
CA VAL A 32 -20.90 3.51 -17.47
C VAL A 32 -20.82 3.54 -19.00
N SER A 33 -21.46 2.55 -19.65
CA SER A 33 -21.47 2.46 -21.13
C SER A 33 -22.16 3.65 -21.77
N GLN A 34 -23.26 4.14 -21.21
CA GLN A 34 -23.98 5.33 -21.68
C GLN A 34 -23.13 6.59 -21.56
N HIS A 35 -22.43 6.79 -20.44
CA HIS A 35 -21.51 7.92 -20.25
C HIS A 35 -20.36 7.90 -21.23
N LEU A 36 -19.73 6.74 -21.47
CA LEU A 36 -18.67 6.59 -22.46
C LEU A 36 -19.18 6.86 -23.88
N ALA A 37 -20.37 6.37 -24.25
CA ALA A 37 -20.98 6.63 -25.54
C ALA A 37 -21.34 8.12 -25.70
N SER A 38 -21.80 8.76 -24.62
CA SER A 38 -22.08 10.21 -24.62
C SER A 38 -20.79 11.03 -24.79
N LEU A 39 -19.73 10.67 -24.09
CA LEU A 39 -18.42 11.32 -24.23
C LEU A 39 -17.89 11.18 -25.67
N GLN A 40 -17.97 9.97 -26.24
CA GLN A 40 -17.53 9.68 -27.61
C GLN A 40 -18.19 10.58 -28.66
N ARG A 41 -19.47 10.97 -28.50
CA ARG A 41 -20.16 11.86 -29.46
C ARG A 41 -19.51 13.24 -29.59
N GLY A 42 -18.74 13.66 -28.61
CA GLY A 42 -17.98 14.91 -28.65
C GLY A 42 -16.65 14.85 -29.41
N PHE A 43 -16.25 13.67 -29.89
CA PHE A 43 -14.97 13.44 -30.55
C PHE A 43 -15.13 12.59 -31.80
N GLN A 44 -14.42 12.97 -32.88
CA GLN A 44 -14.41 12.18 -34.11
C GLN A 44 -13.52 10.93 -33.98
N THR A 45 -12.42 11.06 -33.23
CA THR A 45 -11.50 9.94 -32.98
C THR A 45 -12.07 9.00 -31.91
N PRO A 46 -12.06 7.68 -32.12
CA PRO A 46 -12.49 6.73 -31.11
C PRO A 46 -11.65 6.85 -29.83
N LEU A 47 -12.33 6.97 -28.69
CA LEU A 47 -11.70 7.03 -27.36
C LEU A 47 -11.53 5.65 -26.73
N THR A 48 -12.37 4.69 -27.17
CA THR A 48 -12.35 3.32 -26.69
C THR A 48 -12.38 2.34 -27.84
N ARG A 49 -11.85 1.14 -27.62
CA ARG A 49 -11.92 0.03 -28.58
C ARG A 49 -12.22 -1.28 -27.88
N LYS A 50 -12.85 -2.22 -28.57
CA LYS A 50 -12.99 -3.59 -28.07
C LYS A 50 -11.68 -4.34 -28.17
N GLN A 51 -11.33 -5.05 -27.11
CA GLN A 51 -10.23 -5.99 -27.06
C GLN A 51 -10.73 -7.31 -26.46
N GLY A 52 -11.06 -8.26 -27.32
CA GLY A 52 -11.78 -9.46 -26.90
C GLY A 52 -13.17 -9.12 -26.35
N ARG A 53 -13.40 -9.47 -25.08
CA ARG A 53 -14.65 -9.20 -24.36
C ARG A 53 -14.64 -7.89 -23.58
N THR A 54 -13.53 -7.21 -23.50
CA THR A 54 -13.34 -5.98 -22.73
C THR A 54 -13.37 -4.75 -23.62
N LEU A 55 -13.70 -3.60 -23.02
CA LEU A 55 -13.56 -2.28 -23.61
C LEU A 55 -12.34 -1.64 -22.99
N VAL A 56 -11.40 -1.18 -23.84
CA VAL A 56 -10.15 -0.54 -23.41
C VAL A 56 -9.99 0.82 -24.06
N LEU A 57 -9.14 1.68 -23.49
CA LEU A 57 -8.83 2.97 -24.08
C LEU A 57 -8.03 2.80 -25.41
N THR A 58 -8.26 3.70 -26.33
CA THR A 58 -7.33 3.97 -27.42
C THR A 58 -6.24 4.93 -26.94
N GLU A 59 -5.25 5.23 -27.77
CA GLU A 59 -4.26 6.26 -27.49
C GLU A 59 -4.92 7.63 -27.25
N ALA A 60 -5.89 8.01 -28.09
CA ALA A 60 -6.68 9.23 -27.90
C ALA A 60 -7.47 9.22 -26.60
N GLY A 61 -8.05 8.07 -26.23
CA GLY A 61 -8.73 7.89 -24.95
C GLY A 61 -7.79 8.04 -23.76
N ALA A 62 -6.57 7.51 -23.83
CA ALA A 62 -5.56 7.66 -22.80
C ALA A 62 -5.10 9.12 -22.65
N VAL A 63 -4.88 9.83 -23.74
CA VAL A 63 -4.55 11.26 -23.74
C VAL A 63 -5.67 12.08 -23.09
N LEU A 64 -6.94 11.82 -23.45
CA LEU A 64 -8.07 12.54 -22.86
C LEU A 64 -8.24 12.20 -21.37
N ALA A 65 -8.06 10.94 -20.98
CA ALA A 65 -8.10 10.52 -19.58
C ALA A 65 -7.02 11.23 -18.73
N ALA A 66 -5.80 11.31 -19.24
CA ALA A 66 -4.69 12.02 -18.59
C ALA A 66 -4.97 13.54 -18.47
N ALA A 67 -5.44 14.17 -19.52
CA ALA A 67 -5.83 15.59 -19.50
C ALA A 67 -7.00 15.84 -18.54
N GLY A 68 -7.94 14.90 -18.46
CA GLY A 68 -9.10 14.96 -17.58
C GLY A 68 -8.76 15.02 -16.07
N VAL A 69 -7.61 14.47 -15.67
CA VAL A 69 -7.14 14.54 -14.27
C VAL A 69 -7.06 15.98 -13.77
N SER A 70 -6.47 16.88 -14.54
CA SER A 70 -6.33 18.29 -14.16
C SER A 70 -7.68 19.00 -14.04
N VAL A 71 -8.65 18.65 -14.88
CA VAL A 71 -10.00 19.24 -14.83
C VAL A 71 -10.73 18.78 -13.56
N VAL A 72 -10.67 17.49 -13.24
CA VAL A 72 -11.29 16.91 -12.04
C VAL A 72 -10.66 17.50 -10.78
N ASP A 73 -9.32 17.62 -10.74
CA ASP A 73 -8.59 18.22 -9.62
C ASP A 73 -8.92 19.70 -9.42
N ALA A 74 -9.02 20.48 -10.50
CA ALA A 74 -9.41 21.90 -10.41
C ALA A 74 -10.84 22.08 -9.85
N MET A 75 -11.78 21.20 -10.27
CA MET A 75 -13.14 21.23 -9.73
C MET A 75 -13.19 20.85 -8.24
N ALA A 76 -12.40 19.87 -7.83
CA ALA A 76 -12.28 19.50 -6.41
C ALA A 76 -11.69 20.66 -5.60
N ALA A 77 -10.69 21.37 -6.13
CA ALA A 77 -10.11 22.55 -5.51
C ALA A 77 -11.16 23.67 -5.28
N ALA A 78 -12.01 23.93 -6.27
CA ALA A 78 -13.06 24.93 -6.16
C ALA A 78 -14.09 24.56 -5.07
N ARG A 79 -14.49 23.28 -4.99
CA ARG A 79 -15.40 22.79 -3.93
C ARG A 79 -14.77 22.92 -2.55
N THR A 80 -13.52 22.47 -2.40
CA THR A 80 -12.80 22.57 -1.12
C THR A 80 -12.68 24.02 -0.63
N ALA A 81 -12.46 24.98 -1.53
CA ALA A 81 -12.39 26.39 -1.14
C ALA A 81 -13.71 26.89 -0.53
N VAL A 82 -14.86 26.44 -1.03
CA VAL A 82 -16.17 26.76 -0.45
C VAL A 82 -16.37 26.04 0.89
N GLU A 83 -16.05 24.75 0.97
CA GLU A 83 -16.15 23.96 2.21
C GLU A 83 -15.27 24.54 3.34
N GLU A 84 -14.08 25.01 3.01
CA GLU A 84 -13.18 25.68 3.97
C GLU A 84 -13.76 27.02 4.46
N PHE A 85 -14.38 27.77 3.56
CA PHE A 85 -15.05 29.04 3.93
C PHE A 85 -16.26 28.79 4.85
N GLU A 86 -17.05 27.76 4.57
CA GLU A 86 -18.24 27.40 5.35
C GLU A 86 -17.92 26.72 6.68
N GLN A 87 -16.65 26.39 6.97
CA GLN A 87 -16.21 25.60 8.12
C GLN A 87 -17.00 24.29 8.33
N THR A 88 -17.46 23.70 7.22
CA THR A 88 -18.38 22.59 7.19
C THR A 88 -17.79 21.34 7.83
N ARG A 89 -18.68 20.45 8.30
CA ARG A 89 -18.37 19.19 9.02
C ARG A 89 -17.25 18.41 8.36
N VAL A 90 -16.35 17.87 9.18
CA VAL A 90 -15.33 16.94 8.73
C VAL A 90 -16.02 15.65 8.28
N GLY A 91 -15.96 15.36 6.99
CA GLY A 91 -16.70 14.27 6.37
C GLY A 91 -16.10 12.88 6.64
N LYS A 92 -16.55 11.89 5.85
CA LYS A 92 -16.05 10.50 5.87
C LYS A 92 -14.76 10.37 5.07
N VAL A 93 -13.88 9.45 5.51
CA VAL A 93 -12.66 9.06 4.79
C VAL A 93 -12.55 7.53 4.81
N THR A 94 -12.42 6.94 3.63
CA THR A 94 -12.17 5.51 3.46
C THR A 94 -10.68 5.27 3.30
N VAL A 95 -10.14 4.34 4.09
CA VAL A 95 -8.71 3.99 4.08
C VAL A 95 -8.57 2.49 3.87
N SER A 96 -7.90 2.07 2.83
CA SER A 96 -7.47 0.68 2.70
C SER A 96 -6.01 0.53 3.12
N GLY A 97 -5.67 -0.64 3.64
CA GLY A 97 -4.30 -0.98 3.99
C GLY A 97 -4.07 -2.47 3.87
N PHE A 98 -2.85 -2.84 3.52
CA PHE A 98 -2.41 -4.22 3.60
C PHE A 98 -2.30 -4.65 5.08
N HIS A 99 -2.41 -5.93 5.34
CA HIS A 99 -2.64 -6.50 6.66
C HIS A 99 -1.72 -5.94 7.77
N SER A 100 -0.39 -5.96 7.59
CA SER A 100 0.53 -5.47 8.64
C SER A 100 0.44 -3.95 8.87
N ALA A 101 0.15 -3.14 7.83
CA ALA A 101 -0.10 -1.70 8.03
C ALA A 101 -1.39 -1.46 8.80
N GLY A 102 -2.45 -2.21 8.51
CA GLY A 102 -3.71 -2.16 9.26
C GLY A 102 -3.50 -2.46 10.74
N GLN A 103 -2.79 -3.55 11.06
CA GLN A 103 -2.45 -3.93 12.43
C GLN A 103 -1.67 -2.84 13.18
N ALA A 104 -0.67 -2.24 12.54
CA ALA A 104 0.19 -1.25 13.18
C ALA A 104 -0.45 0.14 13.28
N LEU A 105 -1.20 0.57 12.28
CA LEU A 105 -1.56 1.99 12.11
C LEU A 105 -3.03 2.31 12.40
N PHE A 106 -4.00 1.42 12.11
CA PHE A 106 -5.41 1.78 12.21
C PHE A 106 -5.84 2.14 13.62
N GLY A 107 -5.41 1.38 14.63
CA GLY A 107 -5.72 1.68 16.02
C GLY A 107 -5.10 2.99 16.51
N GLY A 108 -3.86 3.27 16.10
CA GLY A 108 -3.16 4.54 16.35
C GLY A 108 -3.88 5.72 15.72
N LEU A 109 -4.30 5.57 14.48
CA LEU A 109 -5.00 6.61 13.72
C LEU A 109 -6.34 6.99 14.36
N ILE A 110 -7.13 6.03 14.84
CA ILE A 110 -8.37 6.30 15.58
C ILE A 110 -8.07 7.10 16.84
N ARG A 111 -7.07 6.71 17.62
CA ARG A 111 -6.69 7.40 18.86
C ARG A 111 -6.20 8.82 18.61
N ASP A 112 -5.33 9.01 17.61
CA ASP A 112 -4.80 10.33 17.28
C ASP A 112 -5.91 11.29 16.86
N LEU A 113 -6.80 10.87 15.97
CA LEU A 113 -7.92 11.73 15.53
C LEU A 113 -8.93 12.01 16.64
N ALA A 114 -9.16 11.08 17.55
CA ALA A 114 -10.01 11.31 18.72
C ALA A 114 -9.40 12.34 19.68
N ALA A 115 -8.07 12.41 19.77
CA ALA A 115 -7.35 13.40 20.58
C ALA A 115 -7.32 14.80 19.93
N HIS A 116 -7.63 14.92 18.62
CA HIS A 116 -7.57 16.16 17.85
C HIS A 116 -8.91 16.50 17.16
N PRO A 117 -10.00 16.74 17.91
CA PRO A 117 -11.31 17.04 17.34
C PRO A 117 -11.36 18.45 16.69
N PRO A 118 -12.20 18.66 15.64
CA PRO A 118 -13.07 17.67 15.02
C PRO A 118 -12.31 16.82 14.00
N GLY A 119 -12.39 15.48 14.12
CA GLY A 119 -11.83 14.52 13.18
C GLY A 119 -12.88 13.95 12.22
N PRO A 120 -12.47 13.39 11.06
CA PRO A 120 -13.35 12.69 10.14
C PRO A 120 -13.80 11.34 10.70
N GLU A 121 -14.93 10.84 10.20
CA GLU A 121 -15.34 9.46 10.38
C GLU A 121 -14.52 8.56 9.48
N LEU A 122 -13.88 7.51 10.05
CA LEU A 122 -13.00 6.61 9.32
C LEU A 122 -13.69 5.28 8.99
N TYR A 123 -13.47 4.80 7.78
CA TYR A 123 -13.85 3.46 7.33
C TYR A 123 -12.61 2.75 6.83
N PHE A 124 -12.28 1.62 7.44
CA PHE A 124 -11.11 0.83 7.10
C PHE A 124 -11.48 -0.41 6.29
N SER A 125 -10.58 -0.78 5.37
CA SER A 125 -10.63 -2.05 4.66
C SER A 125 -9.25 -2.68 4.64
N ASP A 126 -9.19 -4.00 4.81
CA ASP A 126 -7.97 -4.80 4.66
C ASP A 126 -7.90 -5.32 3.22
N GLU A 127 -6.87 -4.91 2.47
CA GLU A 127 -6.68 -5.24 1.05
C GLU A 127 -5.27 -5.83 0.85
N ASP A 128 -5.15 -7.16 0.97
CA ASP A 128 -3.89 -7.89 0.76
C ASP A 128 -3.71 -8.24 -0.73
N VAL A 129 -3.32 -7.25 -1.51
CA VAL A 129 -3.09 -7.35 -2.96
C VAL A 129 -1.61 -7.37 -3.29
N ALA A 130 -1.27 -7.84 -4.50
CA ALA A 130 0.09 -7.74 -5.02
C ALA A 130 0.48 -6.27 -5.26
N GLN A 131 1.79 -5.97 -5.24
CA GLN A 131 2.32 -4.60 -5.35
C GLN A 131 1.69 -3.81 -6.50
N ASP A 132 1.58 -4.39 -7.69
CA ASP A 132 1.10 -3.71 -8.89
C ASP A 132 -0.41 -3.39 -8.87
N ASP A 133 -1.16 -3.96 -7.93
CA ASP A 133 -2.60 -3.76 -7.83
C ASP A 133 -3.00 -2.61 -6.87
N PHE A 134 -2.10 -2.15 -5.99
CA PHE A 134 -2.40 -1.03 -5.07
C PHE A 134 -2.89 0.24 -5.76
N PRO A 135 -2.32 0.70 -6.90
CA PRO A 135 -2.81 1.90 -7.56
C PRO A 135 -4.29 1.83 -7.96
N ARG A 136 -4.80 0.65 -8.31
CA ARG A 136 -6.21 0.45 -8.69
C ARG A 136 -7.18 0.65 -7.54
N LEU A 137 -6.74 0.38 -6.30
CA LEU A 137 -7.55 0.57 -5.10
C LEU A 137 -7.94 2.04 -4.87
N THR A 138 -7.17 3.00 -5.41
CA THR A 138 -7.51 4.43 -5.33
C THR A 138 -8.80 4.81 -6.08
N ALA A 139 -9.38 3.92 -6.88
CA ALA A 139 -10.69 4.08 -7.47
C ALA A 139 -11.83 3.85 -6.45
N ARG A 140 -11.57 3.07 -5.39
CA ARG A 140 -12.56 2.66 -4.37
C ARG A 140 -12.35 3.34 -3.02
N TYR A 141 -11.10 3.67 -2.68
CA TYR A 141 -10.71 4.23 -1.39
C TYR A 141 -10.12 5.62 -1.54
N ASP A 142 -10.36 6.48 -0.56
CA ASP A 142 -9.80 7.84 -0.50
C ASP A 142 -8.28 7.80 -0.30
N LEU A 143 -7.81 6.90 0.58
CA LEU A 143 -6.40 6.68 0.88
C LEU A 143 -6.10 5.18 0.81
N VAL A 144 -5.00 4.83 0.17
CA VAL A 144 -4.51 3.45 0.05
C VAL A 144 -3.12 3.39 0.67
N LEU A 145 -2.97 2.70 1.79
CA LEU A 145 -1.67 2.34 2.32
C LEU A 145 -1.10 1.23 1.43
N ALA A 146 -0.02 1.52 0.75
CA ALA A 146 0.61 0.65 -0.21
C ALA A 146 2.08 0.44 0.14
N HIS A 147 2.66 -0.68 -0.28
CA HIS A 147 4.09 -0.91 -0.13
C HIS A 147 4.73 -1.37 -1.44
N ARG A 148 6.02 -1.09 -1.58
CA ARG A 148 6.88 -1.61 -2.63
C ARG A 148 8.29 -1.75 -2.08
N LEU A 149 9.09 -2.65 -2.63
CA LEU A 149 10.52 -2.67 -2.32
C LEU A 149 11.18 -1.37 -2.83
N GLU A 150 12.18 -0.88 -2.12
CA GLU A 150 12.84 0.40 -2.46
C GLU A 150 13.44 0.41 -3.87
N HIS A 151 13.92 -0.74 -4.33
CA HIS A 151 14.48 -0.91 -5.68
C HIS A 151 13.43 -1.21 -6.78
N SER A 152 12.16 -1.38 -6.40
CA SER A 152 11.07 -1.55 -7.38
C SER A 152 10.79 -0.25 -8.13
N PRO A 153 10.22 -0.33 -9.34
CA PRO A 153 9.80 0.86 -10.08
C PRO A 153 8.91 1.78 -9.24
N PRO A 154 9.00 3.10 -9.42
CA PRO A 154 8.13 4.05 -8.72
C PRO A 154 6.66 3.84 -9.12
N TRP A 155 5.75 4.25 -8.23
CA TRP A 155 4.32 4.25 -8.53
C TRP A 155 3.99 5.08 -9.79
N PRO A 156 2.95 4.71 -10.55
CA PRO A 156 2.49 5.51 -11.69
C PRO A 156 2.21 6.95 -11.27
N SER A 157 2.74 7.92 -12.01
CA SER A 157 2.57 9.36 -11.68
C SER A 157 1.28 9.96 -12.24
N THR A 158 0.70 9.33 -13.29
CA THR A 158 -0.49 9.86 -13.96
C THR A 158 -1.76 9.56 -13.14
N GLY A 159 -2.45 10.62 -12.71
CA GLY A 159 -3.70 10.52 -11.96
C GLY A 159 -3.55 10.00 -10.54
N LEU A 160 -2.34 9.92 -10.02
CA LEU A 160 -2.01 9.45 -8.69
C LEU A 160 -1.11 10.47 -7.97
N ARG A 161 -1.29 10.58 -6.66
CA ARG A 161 -0.37 11.26 -5.74
C ARG A 161 0.14 10.26 -4.74
N VAL A 162 1.44 10.35 -4.48
CA VAL A 162 2.15 9.51 -3.52
C VAL A 162 2.58 10.37 -2.35
N VAL A 163 2.22 9.96 -1.15
CA VAL A 163 2.69 10.57 0.09
C VAL A 163 3.54 9.54 0.82
N PRO A 164 4.86 9.69 0.81
CA PRO A 164 5.74 8.78 1.55
C PRO A 164 5.43 8.83 3.05
N LEU A 165 5.38 7.66 3.69
CA LEU A 165 5.19 7.54 5.13
C LEU A 165 6.42 6.97 5.84
N LEU A 166 6.94 5.84 5.37
CA LEU A 166 7.93 5.06 6.10
C LEU A 166 8.79 4.24 5.14
N SER A 167 10.11 4.19 5.38
CA SER A 167 10.99 3.13 4.89
C SER A 167 11.16 2.10 6.00
N GLU A 168 10.82 0.83 5.72
CA GLU A 168 10.77 -0.24 6.70
C GLU A 168 11.67 -1.40 6.30
N PRO A 169 12.70 -1.73 7.11
CA PRO A 169 13.49 -2.94 6.92
C PRO A 169 12.66 -4.23 7.07
N LEU A 170 13.00 -5.22 6.27
CA LEU A 170 12.56 -6.60 6.42
C LEU A 170 13.72 -7.40 7.01
N ASP A 171 13.62 -7.70 8.29
CA ASP A 171 14.66 -8.40 9.03
C ASP A 171 14.44 -9.92 9.00
N VAL A 172 15.52 -10.69 9.05
CA VAL A 172 15.45 -12.15 9.21
C VAL A 172 15.01 -12.49 10.63
N ALA A 173 13.91 -13.21 10.75
CA ALA A 173 13.38 -13.70 12.00
C ALA A 173 13.79 -15.16 12.22
N LEU A 174 14.36 -15.41 13.38
CA LEU A 174 14.94 -16.67 13.82
C LEU A 174 14.31 -17.06 15.16
N ALA A 175 14.22 -18.34 15.45
CA ALA A 175 13.94 -18.78 16.83
C ALA A 175 15.02 -18.24 17.78
N ALA A 176 14.66 -17.95 19.03
CA ALA A 176 15.58 -17.33 19.99
C ALA A 176 16.81 -18.23 20.31
N ASP A 177 16.68 -19.54 20.17
CA ASP A 177 17.74 -20.54 20.36
C ASP A 177 18.47 -20.93 19.06
N HIS A 178 18.15 -20.29 17.94
CA HIS A 178 18.79 -20.57 16.64
C HIS A 178 20.27 -20.18 16.66
N PRO A 179 21.20 -20.97 16.08
CA PRO A 179 22.63 -20.67 16.10
C PRO A 179 23.00 -19.26 15.52
N LEU A 180 22.24 -18.79 14.54
CA LEU A 180 22.42 -17.45 13.95
C LEU A 180 21.88 -16.33 14.82
N ALA A 181 21.11 -16.62 15.88
CA ALA A 181 20.55 -15.59 16.77
C ALA A 181 21.60 -14.86 17.60
N GLU A 182 22.80 -15.45 17.80
CA GLU A 182 23.93 -14.80 18.50
C GLU A 182 24.60 -13.70 17.67
N ARG A 183 24.40 -13.68 16.34
CA ARG A 183 24.94 -12.66 15.46
C ARG A 183 24.12 -11.38 15.57
N THR A 184 24.75 -10.23 15.37
CA THR A 184 24.09 -8.93 15.34
C THR A 184 23.51 -8.59 13.96
N THR A 185 24.13 -9.12 12.91
CA THR A 185 23.74 -8.95 11.51
C THR A 185 23.94 -10.24 10.75
N LEU A 186 23.26 -10.41 9.63
CA LEU A 186 23.35 -11.58 8.75
C LEU A 186 23.69 -11.16 7.32
N THR A 187 24.30 -12.07 6.58
CA THR A 187 24.52 -11.95 5.14
C THR A 187 23.73 -13.02 4.41
N SER A 188 23.55 -12.86 3.10
CA SER A 188 22.89 -13.84 2.24
C SER A 188 23.52 -15.24 2.35
N VAL A 189 24.86 -15.30 2.48
CA VAL A 189 25.59 -16.57 2.63
C VAL A 189 25.27 -17.25 3.96
N ASP A 190 25.08 -16.49 5.04
CA ASP A 190 24.77 -17.04 6.36
C ASP A 190 23.40 -17.76 6.36
N VAL A 191 22.43 -17.20 5.63
CA VAL A 191 21.04 -17.68 5.63
C VAL A 191 20.68 -18.58 4.44
N ALA A 192 21.57 -18.72 3.45
CA ALA A 192 21.30 -19.51 2.24
C ALA A 192 21.17 -21.01 2.49
N GLY A 193 21.67 -21.51 3.61
CA GLY A 193 21.53 -22.91 4.03
C GLY A 193 20.26 -23.23 4.80
N GLU A 194 19.52 -22.21 5.20
CA GLU A 194 18.34 -22.36 6.04
C GLU A 194 17.08 -22.66 5.23
N ARG A 195 16.07 -23.19 5.92
CA ARG A 195 14.74 -23.45 5.37
C ARG A 195 13.83 -22.23 5.61
N TRP A 196 13.10 -21.81 4.58
CA TRP A 196 12.38 -20.55 4.61
C TRP A 196 10.86 -20.69 4.61
N VAL A 197 10.22 -19.82 5.39
CA VAL A 197 8.83 -19.39 5.16
C VAL A 197 8.86 -18.03 4.45
N THR A 198 8.18 -17.90 3.33
CA THR A 198 8.05 -16.63 2.61
C THR A 198 6.60 -16.39 2.18
N SER A 199 6.33 -15.24 1.56
CA SER A 199 5.04 -14.92 0.98
C SER A 199 4.77 -15.67 -0.33
N ARG A 200 3.60 -15.45 -0.91
CA ARG A 200 3.30 -15.81 -2.30
C ARG A 200 4.13 -14.94 -3.25
N HIS A 201 4.29 -15.41 -4.48
CA HIS A 201 4.94 -14.64 -5.55
C HIS A 201 4.24 -13.28 -5.77
N GLY A 202 5.03 -12.24 -6.06
CA GLY A 202 4.55 -10.86 -6.25
C GLY A 202 4.38 -10.07 -4.95
N TYR A 203 4.89 -10.58 -3.83
CA TYR A 203 4.93 -9.90 -2.54
C TYR A 203 6.37 -9.70 -2.08
N SER A 204 6.66 -8.58 -1.41
CA SER A 204 8.01 -8.16 -1.06
C SER A 204 8.90 -9.20 -0.38
N PRO A 205 8.45 -10.04 0.57
CA PRO A 205 9.32 -11.07 1.15
C PRO A 205 9.86 -12.08 0.16
N ASP A 206 9.06 -12.50 -0.84
CA ASP A 206 9.51 -13.44 -1.87
C ASP A 206 10.56 -12.79 -2.78
N ASP A 207 10.34 -11.55 -3.21
CA ASP A 207 11.29 -10.82 -4.06
C ASP A 207 12.64 -10.58 -3.33
N VAL A 208 12.64 -10.35 -2.00
CA VAL A 208 13.86 -10.25 -1.19
C VAL A 208 14.61 -11.59 -1.16
N LEU A 209 13.89 -12.73 -1.06
CA LEU A 209 14.52 -14.05 -1.09
C LEU A 209 15.20 -14.31 -2.45
N ASP A 210 14.61 -13.86 -3.55
CA ASP A 210 15.25 -13.94 -4.87
C ASP A 210 16.58 -13.18 -4.90
N ALA A 211 16.65 -12.00 -4.28
CA ALA A 211 17.87 -11.23 -4.14
C ALA A 211 18.91 -11.96 -3.24
N VAL A 212 18.48 -12.54 -2.12
CA VAL A 212 19.34 -13.36 -1.25
C VAL A 212 19.92 -14.55 -2.01
N ALA A 213 19.09 -15.29 -2.77
CA ALA A 213 19.52 -16.41 -3.59
C ALA A 213 20.58 -16.01 -4.63
N ALA A 214 20.34 -14.86 -5.29
CA ALA A 214 21.26 -14.32 -6.30
C ALA A 214 22.62 -13.92 -5.69
N VAL A 215 22.65 -13.23 -4.55
CA VAL A 215 23.88 -12.82 -3.87
C VAL A 215 24.64 -14.00 -3.31
N ALA A 216 23.94 -14.97 -2.69
CA ALA A 216 24.55 -16.20 -2.18
C ALA A 216 24.96 -17.18 -3.29
N ASN A 217 24.58 -16.93 -4.55
CA ASN A 217 24.74 -17.85 -5.68
C ASN A 217 24.25 -19.27 -5.37
N ARG A 218 23.11 -19.36 -4.71
CA ARG A 218 22.51 -20.61 -4.24
C ARG A 218 21.00 -20.52 -4.20
N SER A 219 20.30 -21.58 -4.63
CA SER A 219 18.84 -21.70 -4.46
C SER A 219 18.49 -21.86 -2.98
N LEU A 220 17.48 -21.12 -2.52
CA LEU A 220 16.95 -21.22 -1.17
C LEU A 220 15.89 -22.34 -1.07
N GLU A 221 15.84 -23.01 0.07
CA GLU A 221 14.81 -24.00 0.36
C GLU A 221 13.57 -23.30 0.95
N VAL A 222 12.58 -22.98 0.10
CA VAL A 222 11.29 -22.45 0.55
C VAL A 222 10.34 -23.61 0.83
N VAL A 223 9.98 -23.81 2.11
CA VAL A 223 9.11 -24.92 2.56
C VAL A 223 7.66 -24.51 2.76
N HIS A 224 7.41 -23.21 3.07
CA HIS A 224 6.06 -22.71 3.24
C HIS A 224 5.89 -21.35 2.57
N ARG A 225 4.66 -21.07 2.07
CA ARG A 225 4.26 -19.77 1.53
C ARG A 225 3.07 -19.22 2.30
N ILE A 226 3.32 -18.22 3.13
CA ILE A 226 2.36 -17.64 4.09
C ILE A 226 2.49 -16.11 4.02
N ASN A 227 1.40 -15.41 3.67
CA ASN A 227 1.41 -13.94 3.55
C ASN A 227 1.30 -13.23 4.91
N ASP A 228 0.62 -13.84 5.88
CA ASP A 228 0.49 -13.26 7.21
C ASP A 228 1.78 -13.43 8.01
N TYR A 229 2.35 -12.33 8.47
CA TYR A 229 3.62 -12.32 9.21
C TYR A 229 3.53 -12.98 10.59
N GLY A 230 2.38 -12.88 11.25
CA GLY A 230 2.13 -13.56 12.54
C GLY A 230 2.13 -15.08 12.37
N ALA A 231 1.44 -15.58 11.34
CA ALA A 231 1.43 -17.00 11.01
C ALA A 231 2.81 -17.50 10.54
N ALA A 232 3.52 -16.71 9.72
CA ALA A 232 4.88 -17.05 9.29
C ALA A 232 5.83 -17.15 10.49
N SER A 233 5.79 -16.20 11.41
CA SER A 233 6.57 -16.19 12.65
C SER A 233 6.20 -17.36 13.56
N ALA A 234 4.92 -17.68 13.72
CA ALA A 234 4.47 -18.82 14.52
C ALA A 234 4.99 -20.17 14.00
N VAL A 235 5.15 -20.31 12.68
CA VAL A 235 5.77 -21.48 12.05
C VAL A 235 7.30 -21.47 12.22
N GLY A 236 7.93 -20.29 12.27
CA GLY A 236 9.37 -20.11 12.49
C GLY A 236 9.81 -20.29 13.94
N ALA A 237 8.97 -19.94 14.91
CA ALA A 237 9.30 -19.97 16.33
C ALA A 237 9.82 -21.32 16.89
N PRO A 238 9.39 -22.51 16.37
CA PRO A 238 9.98 -23.80 16.76
C PRO A 238 11.42 -24.05 16.28
N GLY A 239 12.02 -23.15 15.48
CA GLY A 239 13.42 -23.22 15.07
C GLY A 239 13.74 -24.05 13.82
N ASN A 240 12.74 -24.59 13.14
CA ASN A 240 12.94 -25.43 11.94
C ASN A 240 12.99 -24.65 10.63
N VAL A 241 12.57 -23.39 10.65
CA VAL A 241 12.50 -22.51 9.49
C VAL A 241 12.70 -21.05 9.93
N ILE A 242 13.17 -20.21 9.01
CA ILE A 242 13.32 -18.77 9.20
C ILE A 242 12.39 -18.01 8.26
N CYS A 243 12.12 -16.73 8.56
CA CYS A 243 11.29 -15.89 7.68
C CYS A 243 11.78 -14.43 7.71
N LEU A 244 11.22 -13.58 6.86
CA LEU A 244 11.40 -12.13 6.91
C LEU A 244 10.21 -11.50 7.65
N LEU A 245 10.50 -10.61 8.60
CA LEU A 245 9.49 -9.81 9.29
C LEU A 245 9.76 -8.31 9.10
N PRO A 246 8.71 -7.51 8.88
CA PRO A 246 8.83 -6.06 8.90
C PRO A 246 9.16 -5.58 10.31
N ARG A 247 10.15 -4.69 10.40
CA ARG A 247 10.69 -4.25 11.69
C ARG A 247 9.68 -3.51 12.55
N PHE A 248 8.86 -2.65 11.94
CA PHE A 248 7.98 -1.73 12.65
C PHE A 248 6.52 -2.17 12.64
N THR A 249 6.03 -2.69 11.53
CA THR A 249 4.60 -2.98 11.35
C THR A 249 4.21 -4.41 11.71
N SER A 250 5.16 -5.28 12.08
CA SER A 250 4.85 -6.65 12.53
C SER A 250 4.99 -6.79 14.04
N PRO A 251 3.89 -7.00 14.79
CA PRO A 251 3.98 -7.34 16.21
C PRO A 251 4.81 -8.60 16.46
N ALA A 252 4.85 -9.54 15.52
CA ALA A 252 5.61 -10.77 15.61
C ALA A 252 7.13 -10.55 15.67
N ALA A 253 7.64 -9.42 15.20
CA ALA A 253 9.05 -9.04 15.32
C ALA A 253 9.47 -8.73 16.78
N HIS A 254 8.50 -8.60 17.70
CA HIS A 254 8.69 -8.29 19.12
C HIS A 254 8.25 -9.44 20.05
N ASP A 255 8.02 -10.63 19.51
CA ASP A 255 7.73 -11.85 20.30
C ASP A 255 9.03 -12.36 20.94
N ASP A 256 9.03 -12.61 22.24
CA ASP A 256 10.21 -13.09 23.01
C ASP A 256 10.77 -14.44 22.49
N ARG A 257 9.98 -15.19 21.72
CA ARG A 257 10.41 -16.47 21.11
C ARG A 257 11.19 -16.29 19.82
N VAL A 258 11.23 -15.07 19.29
CA VAL A 258 11.81 -14.74 17.99
C VAL A 258 12.87 -13.66 18.16
N VAL A 259 13.97 -13.82 17.46
CA VAL A 259 15.04 -12.82 17.35
C VAL A 259 15.08 -12.35 15.91
N VAL A 260 15.09 -11.03 15.70
CA VAL A 260 15.22 -10.43 14.36
C VAL A 260 16.64 -9.93 14.12
N ARG A 261 17.16 -10.14 12.91
CA ARG A 261 18.52 -9.72 12.50
C ARG A 261 18.49 -9.09 11.11
N PRO A 262 19.10 -7.91 10.91
CA PRO A 262 19.14 -7.26 9.61
C PRO A 262 20.06 -8.01 8.64
N LEU A 263 19.64 -8.08 7.38
CA LEU A 263 20.49 -8.44 6.25
C LEU A 263 21.34 -7.22 5.84
N THR A 264 22.63 -7.43 5.56
CA THR A 264 23.56 -6.33 5.28
C THR A 264 24.06 -6.26 3.84
N ASP A 265 23.84 -7.27 3.05
CA ASP A 265 24.36 -7.42 1.68
C ASP A 265 23.26 -7.43 0.59
N VAL A 266 22.00 -7.29 1.00
CA VAL A 266 20.85 -7.10 0.10
C VAL A 266 20.00 -5.93 0.57
N ALA A 267 19.33 -5.25 -0.37
CA ALA A 267 18.39 -4.17 -0.08
C ALA A 267 17.05 -4.77 0.39
N ALA A 268 16.99 -5.18 1.66
CA ALA A 268 15.81 -5.77 2.28
C ALA A 268 14.98 -4.69 3.00
N ALA A 269 14.49 -3.69 2.26
CA ALA A 269 13.62 -2.64 2.79
C ALA A 269 12.47 -2.36 1.84
N ARG A 270 11.32 -1.99 2.42
CA ARG A 270 10.14 -1.55 1.67
C ARG A 270 9.76 -0.12 2.01
N SER A 271 9.34 0.64 1.02
CA SER A 271 8.66 1.90 1.20
C SER A 271 7.18 1.64 1.48
N ILE A 272 6.64 2.27 2.51
CA ILE A 272 5.20 2.35 2.78
C ILE A 272 4.75 3.75 2.42
N ASP A 273 3.81 3.84 1.49
CA ASP A 273 3.31 5.07 0.92
C ASP A 273 1.78 5.16 1.07
N VAL A 274 1.25 6.38 1.13
CA VAL A 274 -0.17 6.63 0.88
C VAL A 274 -0.35 6.96 -0.59
N LEU A 275 -1.17 6.19 -1.28
CA LEU A 275 -1.61 6.48 -2.64
C LEU A 275 -3.01 7.10 -2.58
N ALA A 276 -3.22 8.16 -3.35
CA ALA A 276 -4.52 8.82 -3.44
C ALA A 276 -4.70 9.52 -4.80
N ARG A 277 -5.94 9.77 -5.17
CA ARG A 277 -6.25 10.64 -6.32
C ARG A 277 -5.92 12.10 -5.95
N PRO A 278 -5.44 12.94 -6.90
CA PRO A 278 -5.11 14.35 -6.63
C PRO A 278 -6.26 15.12 -5.97
N GLU A 279 -7.46 14.97 -6.51
CA GLU A 279 -8.69 15.63 -6.03
C GLU A 279 -9.07 15.17 -4.61
N THR A 280 -8.78 13.94 -4.24
CA THR A 280 -9.06 13.39 -2.90
C THR A 280 -8.20 14.07 -1.84
N LEU A 281 -6.90 14.30 -2.12
CA LEU A 281 -5.99 14.98 -1.20
C LEU A 281 -6.34 16.47 -0.97
N ARG A 282 -7.22 17.06 -1.78
CA ARG A 282 -7.69 18.42 -1.56
C ARG A 282 -8.67 18.51 -0.40
N ARG A 283 -9.43 17.47 -0.13
CA ARG A 283 -10.42 17.44 0.94
C ARG A 283 -9.75 17.63 2.30
N ARG A 284 -10.30 18.55 3.12
CA ARG A 284 -9.80 18.84 4.48
C ARG A 284 -9.76 17.57 5.34
N SER A 285 -10.83 16.75 5.29
CA SER A 285 -10.92 15.50 6.02
C SER A 285 -9.74 14.57 5.70
N VAL A 286 -9.41 14.42 4.43
CA VAL A 286 -8.31 13.56 3.95
C VAL A 286 -6.95 14.10 4.40
N ARG A 287 -6.73 15.43 4.33
CA ARG A 287 -5.49 16.05 4.84
C ARG A 287 -5.29 15.82 6.33
N LEU A 288 -6.36 15.86 7.13
CA LEU A 288 -6.30 15.55 8.57
C LEU A 288 -5.87 14.10 8.81
N VAL A 289 -6.42 13.15 8.04
CA VAL A 289 -6.03 11.73 8.14
C VAL A 289 -4.57 11.52 7.74
N VAL A 290 -4.10 12.14 6.66
CA VAL A 290 -2.70 12.06 6.24
C VAL A 290 -1.75 12.64 7.31
N ALA A 291 -2.12 13.77 7.92
CA ALA A 291 -1.34 14.36 9.01
C ALA A 291 -1.30 13.45 10.25
N ALA A 292 -2.43 12.83 10.59
CA ALA A 292 -2.53 11.86 11.69
C ALA A 292 -1.69 10.60 11.42
N LEU A 293 -1.74 10.06 10.18
CA LEU A 293 -0.92 8.92 9.78
C LEU A 293 0.58 9.20 9.98
N ARG A 294 1.05 10.39 9.62
CA ARG A 294 2.46 10.77 9.84
C ARG A 294 2.83 10.77 11.32
N ARG A 295 2.01 11.35 12.20
CA ARG A 295 2.26 11.32 13.65
C ARG A 295 2.29 9.89 14.19
N VAL A 296 1.34 9.05 13.78
CA VAL A 296 1.29 7.64 14.20
C VAL A 296 2.53 6.87 13.74
N VAL A 297 3.03 7.13 12.53
CA VAL A 297 4.27 6.52 12.03
C VAL A 297 5.49 7.04 12.78
N ASP A 298 5.55 8.34 13.08
CA ASP A 298 6.64 8.93 13.87
C ASP A 298 6.69 8.29 15.28
N ASP A 299 5.55 8.14 15.94
CA ASP A 299 5.45 7.49 17.25
C ASP A 299 5.86 6.01 17.19
N LEU A 300 5.42 5.29 16.13
CA LEU A 300 5.76 3.89 15.92
C LEU A 300 7.28 3.69 15.78
N THR A 301 7.94 4.55 15.04
CA THR A 301 9.39 4.45 14.78
C THR A 301 10.23 4.91 15.97
N GLN A 302 9.82 5.96 16.69
CA GLN A 302 10.53 6.48 17.87
C GLN A 302 10.40 5.57 19.08
N GLY A 303 9.22 4.97 19.31
CA GLY A 303 8.97 4.03 20.41
C GLY A 303 9.90 2.81 20.37
N GLN A 304 10.36 2.42 19.19
CA GLN A 304 11.26 1.28 19.00
C GLN A 304 12.76 1.64 19.11
N CYS A 305 13.13 2.88 18.85
CA CYS A 305 14.50 3.34 19.11
C CYS A 305 14.85 3.37 20.60
N HIS A 306 13.85 3.49 21.49
CA HIS A 306 14.06 3.55 22.95
C HIS A 306 13.94 2.18 23.64
N GLY A 307 13.32 1.17 23.01
CA GLY A 307 13.17 -0.18 23.57
C GLY A 307 14.43 -1.05 23.51
N GLY A 308 15.42 -0.69 22.68
CA GLY A 308 16.65 -1.47 22.47
C GLY A 308 17.77 -1.31 23.52
N SER A 309 17.64 -0.40 24.51
CA SER A 309 18.68 -0.12 25.51
C SER A 309 18.33 -0.50 26.95
N GLY A 310 17.19 -1.19 27.17
CA GLY A 310 16.77 -1.64 28.49
C GLY A 310 17.21 -3.06 28.82
N GLY A 311 18.52 -3.30 28.87
CA GLY A 311 19.07 -4.51 29.50
C GLY A 311 18.62 -4.57 30.96
N ARG A 312 17.75 -5.53 31.30
CA ARG A 312 17.43 -5.81 32.70
C ARG A 312 18.69 -6.28 33.42
N LEU A 313 19.26 -5.38 34.23
CA LEU A 313 20.03 -5.77 35.42
C LEU A 313 19.04 -6.34 36.45
N ARG A 314 18.94 -7.64 36.58
CA ARG A 314 18.82 -8.42 37.81
C ARG A 314 18.90 -9.91 37.47
#